data_9306017535e97ae007529150246052bd
#
_entry.id   9306017535e97ae007529150246052bd
#
_cell.length_a   1.000
_cell.length_b   1.000
_cell.length_c   1.000
_cell.angle_alpha   90.00
_cell.angle_beta   90.00
_cell.angle_gamma   90.00
#
_symmetry.space_group_name_H-M   'P 1'
#
loop_
_entity.id
_entity.type
_entity.pdbx_description
1 polymer ?
#
loop_
_entity_poly.entity_id
_entity_poly.type
_entity_poly.pdbx_seq_one_letter_code
_entity_poly.pdbx_strand_id
1 'polypeptide(L)' 'MVEKLKISAVYDDFIRNVSLTDEQKRILDMMINKDSIVKISMEIGVSQRTIGYEIKKLKKLYSDYCQMQIFRSLMLIE' A
#
# COMPACT_ATOMS: atom_id res chain seq x y z
N MET A 1 2.80 1.91 7.92
CA MET A 1 2.30 1.15 6.75
C MET A 1 3.29 0.10 6.28
N VAL A 2 4.47 0.53 5.85
CA VAL A 2 5.45 -0.36 5.21
C VAL A 2 5.87 -1.52 6.11
N GLU A 3 6.12 -1.27 7.38
CA GLU A 3 6.58 -2.30 8.32
C GLU A 3 5.58 -3.43 8.51
N LYS A 4 4.28 -3.11 8.56
CA LYS A 4 3.24 -4.13 8.67
C LYS A 4 3.07 -4.90 7.36
N LEU A 5 3.25 -4.24 6.23
CA LEU A 5 3.15 -4.88 4.92
C LEU A 5 4.34 -5.79 4.59
N LYS A 6 5.41 -5.75 5.38
CA LYS A 6 6.48 -6.74 5.28
C LYS A 6 6.05 -8.12 5.73
N ILE A 7 4.99 -8.20 6.52
CA ILE A 7 4.40 -9.48 6.92
C ILE A 7 3.57 -9.98 5.74
N SER A 8 3.96 -11.11 5.18
CA SER A 8 3.34 -11.72 4.00
C SER A 8 1.83 -11.83 4.08
N ALA A 9 1.33 -12.27 5.24
CA ALA A 9 -0.11 -12.45 5.45
C ALA A 9 -0.87 -11.12 5.38
N VAL A 10 -0.30 -10.05 5.93
CA VAL A 10 -0.90 -8.71 5.89
C VAL A 10 -0.89 -8.16 4.48
N TYR A 11 0.23 -8.32 3.77
CA TYR A 11 0.35 -7.89 2.38
C TYR A 11 -0.69 -8.59 1.49
N ASP A 12 -0.77 -9.91 1.58
CA ASP A 12 -1.70 -10.69 0.77
C ASP A 12 -3.16 -10.31 1.05
N ASP A 13 -3.49 -10.12 2.31
CA ASP A 13 -4.84 -9.69 2.70
C ASP A 13 -5.16 -8.29 2.19
N PHE A 14 -4.20 -7.37 2.29
CA PHE A 14 -4.37 -6.00 1.80
C PHE A 14 -4.63 -5.97 0.30
N ILE A 15 -3.79 -6.61 -0.51
CA ILE A 15 -3.95 -6.62 -1.97
C ILE A 15 -5.20 -7.38 -2.42
N ARG A 16 -5.68 -8.33 -1.62
CA ARG A 16 -6.91 -9.08 -1.91
C ARG A 16 -8.16 -8.24 -1.68
N ASN A 17 -8.15 -7.41 -0.63
CA ASN A 17 -9.31 -6.63 -0.22
C ASN A 17 -9.33 -5.22 -0.78
N VAL A 18 -8.22 -4.74 -1.33
CA VAL A 18 -8.10 -3.40 -1.90
C VAL A 18 -7.73 -3.53 -3.37
N SER A 19 -8.54 -2.91 -4.22
CA SER A 19 -8.31 -2.93 -5.65
C SER A 19 -7.16 -1.97 -6.01
N LEU A 20 -6.01 -2.52 -6.36
CA LEU A 20 -4.84 -1.74 -6.78
C LEU A 20 -4.60 -1.90 -8.28
N THR A 21 -4.18 -0.83 -8.93
CA THR A 21 -3.69 -0.91 -10.31
C THR A 21 -2.32 -1.60 -10.31
N ASP A 22 -1.90 -2.12 -11.46
CA ASP A 22 -0.58 -2.74 -11.59
C ASP A 22 0.54 -1.78 -11.22
N GLU A 23 0.40 -0.50 -11.61
CA GLU A 23 1.36 0.55 -11.26
C GLU A 23 1.41 0.79 -9.75
N GLN A 24 0.24 0.89 -9.11
CA GLN A 24 0.16 1.07 -7.65
C GLN A 24 0.80 -0.09 -6.92
N LYS A 25 0.58 -1.31 -7.40
CA LYS A 25 1.17 -2.50 -6.80
C LYS A 25 2.70 -2.50 -6.94
N ARG A 26 3.22 -2.09 -8.11
CA ARG A 26 4.67 -1.94 -8.30
C ARG A 26 5.26 -0.92 -7.36
N ILE A 27 4.61 0.23 -7.22
CA ILE A 27 5.05 1.28 -6.30
C ILE A 27 5.06 0.76 -4.86
N LEU A 28 4.01 0.06 -4.47
CA LEU A 28 3.92 -0.52 -3.13
C LEU A 28 5.05 -1.52 -2.88
N ASP A 29 5.31 -2.41 -3.82
CA ASP A 29 6.39 -3.40 -3.69
C ASP A 29 7.76 -2.73 -3.55
N MET A 30 8.01 -1.66 -4.30
CA MET A 30 9.25 -0.90 -4.21
C MET A 30 9.37 -0.14 -2.88
N MET A 31 8.26 0.37 -2.36
CA MET A 31 8.22 1.00 -1.03
C MET A 31 8.58 0.00 0.07
N ILE A 32 8.03 -1.20 0.00
CA ILE A 32 8.31 -2.28 0.96
C ILE A 32 9.78 -2.66 0.90
N ASN A 33 10.38 -2.62 -0.30
CA ASN A 33 11.80 -2.88 -0.51
C ASN A 33 12.69 -1.69 -0.09
N LYS A 34 12.09 -0.61 0.41
CA LYS A 34 12.78 0.60 0.85
C LYS A 34 13.51 1.34 -0.27
N ASP A 35 13.01 1.24 -1.49
CA ASP A 35 13.55 1.99 -2.61
C ASP A 35 13.21 3.48 -2.44
N SER A 36 14.13 4.36 -2.87
CA SER A 36 13.92 5.80 -2.81
C SER A 36 12.88 6.24 -3.83
N ILE A 37 12.27 7.40 -3.60
CA ILE A 37 11.32 8.00 -4.55
C ILE A 37 11.99 8.22 -5.91
N VAL A 38 13.27 8.62 -5.90
CA VAL A 38 14.05 8.81 -7.14
C VAL A 38 14.12 7.49 -7.91
N LYS A 39 14.47 6.40 -7.24
CA LYS A 39 14.57 5.09 -7.87
C LYS A 39 13.21 4.63 -8.40
N ILE A 40 12.14 4.78 -7.62
CA ILE A 40 10.79 4.42 -8.03
C ILE A 40 10.37 5.19 -9.28
N SER A 41 10.61 6.51 -9.30
CA SER A 41 10.26 7.34 -10.45
C SER A 41 11.01 6.93 -11.71
N MET A 42 12.28 6.57 -11.59
CA MET A 42 13.08 6.11 -12.70
C MET A 42 12.61 4.76 -13.24
N GLU A 43 12.31 3.82 -12.35
CA GLU A 43 11.86 2.48 -12.73
C GLU A 43 10.49 2.50 -13.40
N ILE A 44 9.58 3.31 -12.89
CA ILE A 44 8.19 3.37 -13.39
C ILE A 44 8.08 4.33 -14.58
N GLY A 45 9.01 5.30 -14.69
CA GLY A 45 9.04 6.24 -15.81
C GLY A 45 8.07 7.41 -15.65
N VAL A 46 7.79 7.82 -14.39
CA VAL A 46 6.96 8.99 -14.09
C VAL A 46 7.72 9.94 -13.16
N SER A 47 7.24 11.17 -13.02
CA SER A 47 7.91 12.17 -12.18
C SER A 47 7.84 11.78 -10.70
N GLN A 48 8.79 12.30 -9.92
CA GLN A 48 8.79 12.11 -8.47
C GLN A 48 7.52 12.66 -7.83
N ARG A 49 6.99 13.75 -8.37
CA ARG A 49 5.74 14.34 -7.91
C ARG A 49 4.57 13.37 -8.08
N THR A 50 4.49 12.71 -9.22
CA THR A 50 3.47 11.70 -9.50
C THR A 50 3.60 10.52 -8.54
N ILE A 51 4.83 10.07 -8.28
CA ILE A 51 5.08 9.01 -7.28
C ILE A 51 4.60 9.46 -5.90
N GLY A 52 4.87 10.70 -5.52
CA GLY A 52 4.37 11.25 -4.24
C GLY A 52 2.87 11.19 -4.12
N TYR A 53 2.14 11.53 -5.18
CA TYR A 53 0.67 11.41 -5.21
C TYR A 53 0.21 9.97 -5.05
N GLU A 54 0.83 9.05 -5.76
CA GLU A 54 0.48 7.65 -5.69
C GLU A 54 0.74 7.07 -4.31
N ILE A 55 1.84 7.47 -3.67
CA ILE A 55 2.16 7.06 -2.30
C ILE A 55 1.09 7.56 -1.33
N LYS A 56 0.63 8.81 -1.48
CA LYS A 56 -0.46 9.36 -0.65
C LYS A 56 -1.75 8.57 -0.81
N LYS A 57 -2.09 8.19 -2.04
CA LYS A 57 -3.27 7.36 -2.32
C LYS A 57 -3.14 5.99 -1.66
N LEU A 58 -1.96 5.37 -1.76
CA LEU A 58 -1.71 4.08 -1.14
C LEU A 58 -1.84 4.14 0.37
N LYS A 59 -1.31 5.19 1.00
CA LYS A 59 -1.42 5.40 2.44
C LYS A 59 -2.88 5.54 2.88
N LYS A 60 -3.68 6.26 2.10
CA LYS A 60 -5.10 6.40 2.39
C LYS A 60 -5.83 5.08 2.26
N LEU A 61 -5.58 4.33 1.19
CA LEU A 61 -6.17 3.01 0.99
C LEU A 61 -5.82 2.06 2.12
N TYR A 62 -4.57 2.09 2.58
CA TYR A 62 -4.14 1.28 3.70
C TYR A 62 -4.81 1.69 5.00
N SER A 63 -4.96 3.00 5.25
CA SER A 63 -5.67 3.51 6.43
C SER A 63 -7.12 3.04 6.45
N ASP A 64 -7.81 3.13 5.31
CA ASP A 64 -9.19 2.67 5.17
C ASP A 64 -9.28 1.16 5.41
N TYR A 65 -8.34 0.40 4.87
CA TYR A 65 -8.25 -1.04 5.08
C TYR A 65 -8.09 -1.38 6.57
N CYS A 66 -7.22 -0.67 7.29
CA CYS A 66 -7.02 -0.88 8.72
C CYS A 66 -8.29 -0.59 9.51
N GLN A 67 -9.01 0.46 9.15
CA GLN A 67 -10.30 0.79 9.80
C GLN A 67 -11.34 -0.30 9.57
N MET A 68 -11.40 -0.84 8.36
CA MET A 68 -12.30 -1.96 8.05
C MET A 68 -11.99 -3.20 8.89
N GLN A 69 -10.70 -3.48 9.12
CA GLN A 69 -10.28 -4.62 9.94
C GLN A 69 -10.70 -4.43 11.39
N ILE A 70 -10.53 -3.24 11.94
CA ILE A 70 -10.97 -2.91 13.30
C ILE A 70 -12.47 -3.09 13.42
N PHE A 71 -13.23 -2.60 12.45
CA PHE A 71 -14.68 -2.70 12.43
C PHE A 71 -15.14 -4.16 12.41
N ARG A 72 -14.50 -4.99 11.57
CA ARG A 72 -14.77 -6.44 11.54
C ARG A 72 -14.52 -7.10 12.87
N SER A 73 -13.40 -6.77 13.51
CA SER A 73 -13.03 -7.32 14.82
C SER A 73 -14.09 -7.00 15.85
N LEU A 74 -14.60 -5.76 15.86
CA LEU A 74 -15.66 -5.34 16.78
C LEU A 74 -16.95 -6.09 16.53
N MET A 75 -17.27 -6.38 15.28
CA MET A 75 -18.49 -7.13 14.93
C MET A 75 -18.38 -8.61 15.28
N LEU A 76 -17.18 -9.16 15.32
CA LEU A 76 -16.96 -10.57 15.63
C LEU A 76 -16.90 -10.87 17.13
N ILE A 77 -16.82 -9.85 17.97
CA ILE A 77 -16.72 -9.99 19.43
C ILE A 77 -18.08 -10.22 20.08
N GLU A 78 -19.14 -10.08 19.37
CA GLU A 78 -20.45 -10.44 19.84
C GLU A 78 -20.60 -11.96 19.87
#